data_88a27b650f3de4fbd575d5da28dacd71
#
_entry.id   88a27b650f3de4fbd575d5da28dacd71
#
_cell.length_a   1.000
_cell.length_b   1.000
_cell.length_c   1.000
_cell.angle_alpha   90.00
_cell.angle_beta   90.00
_cell.angle_gamma   90.00
#
_symmetry.space_group_name_H-M   'P 1'
#
loop_
_entity.id
_entity.type
_entity.pdbx_description
1 polymer ?
#
loop_
_entity_poly.entity_id
_entity_poly.type
_entity_poly.pdbx_seq_one_letter_code
_entity_poly.pdbx_strand_id
1 'polypeptide(L)'
;VPIIPAKPKWNDLLQREEMPALLAGNRYLPIGYEYATAGIYSLDLRHTFCYVVSGRARSGKTNTLKLLMRAAYAKKMRLSVLEPKGVDLQGECEQLGADRFSTLEELVNFIWELGRTFQERNAVKMSMVADGVEEDAQFERMSREQPWLVVISDLTAFVNLATSDEATRMNVGKSMTNLFNVGFLHNIYFAAAFNQDERGQVMGKDLYEAFVKDRDGIHLGGNAANQQLFEFAGMPFSQQSQPEKPGVGLVPPRDGEPYRKVILPLAKG
;
A
#
# COMPACT_ATOMS: atom_id res chain seq x y z
N VAL A 1 -3.61 7.35 29.72
CA VAL A 1 -2.61 7.24 28.65
C VAL A 1 -2.92 5.98 27.87
N PRO A 2 -3.11 6.04 26.55
CA PRO A 2 -3.37 4.85 25.75
C PRO A 2 -2.20 3.88 25.86
N ILE A 3 -2.50 2.59 26.03
CA ILE A 3 -1.50 1.53 26.15
C ILE A 3 -1.63 0.61 24.94
N ILE A 4 -0.50 0.26 24.33
CA ILE A 4 -0.45 -0.75 23.28
C ILE A 4 -0.35 -2.12 23.96
N PRO A 5 -1.22 -3.09 23.63
CA PRO A 5 -1.09 -4.46 24.14
C PRO A 5 0.28 -5.06 23.80
N ALA A 6 0.81 -5.95 24.64
CA ALA A 6 2.11 -6.57 24.40
C ALA A 6 2.16 -7.41 23.11
N LYS A 7 1.03 -7.99 22.71
CA LYS A 7 0.83 -8.72 21.45
C LYS A 7 -0.46 -8.23 20.81
N PRO A 8 -0.43 -7.04 20.18
CA PRO A 8 -1.65 -6.43 19.69
C PRO A 8 -2.22 -7.23 18.53
N LYS A 9 -3.56 -7.29 18.48
CA LYS A 9 -4.33 -7.91 17.43
C LYS A 9 -5.19 -6.86 16.72
N TRP A 10 -5.66 -7.16 15.52
CA TRP A 10 -6.58 -6.29 14.78
C TRP A 10 -7.81 -5.89 15.62
N ASN A 11 -8.39 -6.82 16.37
CA ASN A 11 -9.55 -6.53 17.22
C ASN A 11 -9.23 -5.53 18.35
N ASP A 12 -8.01 -5.53 18.89
CA ASP A 12 -7.60 -4.54 19.88
C ASP A 12 -7.55 -3.13 19.28
N LEU A 13 -7.08 -3.04 18.02
CA LEU A 13 -7.06 -1.78 17.29
C LEU A 13 -8.48 -1.28 17.00
N LEU A 14 -9.40 -2.16 16.60
CA LEU A 14 -10.80 -1.82 16.34
C LEU A 14 -11.54 -1.26 17.56
N GLN A 15 -11.13 -1.64 18.78
CA GLN A 15 -11.74 -1.19 20.02
C GLN A 15 -11.29 0.21 20.48
N ARG A 16 -10.35 0.83 19.76
CA ARG A 16 -9.90 2.18 20.08
C ARG A 16 -10.99 3.21 19.82
N GLU A 17 -11.12 4.19 20.71
CA GLU A 17 -12.14 5.24 20.63
C GLU A 17 -12.10 6.05 19.32
N GLU A 18 -10.91 6.21 18.76
CA GLU A 18 -10.68 6.98 17.52
C GLU A 18 -11.11 6.21 16.26
N MET A 19 -11.19 4.88 16.32
CA MET A 19 -11.44 4.03 15.14
C MET A 19 -12.75 4.33 14.40
N PRO A 20 -13.90 4.51 15.08
CA PRO A 20 -15.14 4.80 14.33
C PRO A 20 -15.06 6.04 13.47
N ALA A 21 -14.43 7.11 13.96
CA ALA A 21 -14.25 8.34 13.19
C ALA A 21 -13.28 8.16 12.01
N LEU A 22 -12.17 7.44 12.22
CA LEU A 22 -11.20 7.14 11.16
C LEU A 22 -11.80 6.28 10.06
N LEU A 23 -12.61 5.28 10.42
CA LEU A 23 -13.27 4.39 9.48
C LEU A 23 -14.41 5.07 8.71
N ALA A 24 -15.14 5.98 9.34
CA ALA A 24 -16.22 6.73 8.72
C ALA A 24 -15.71 7.82 7.76
N GLY A 25 -14.54 8.41 8.03
CA GLY A 25 -13.93 9.44 7.20
C GLY A 25 -13.37 8.89 5.88
N ASN A 26 -13.08 9.77 4.94
CA ASN A 26 -12.58 9.42 3.61
C ASN A 26 -11.04 9.46 3.50
N ARG A 27 -10.34 9.94 4.53
CA ARG A 27 -8.92 10.30 4.43
C ARG A 27 -7.96 9.25 4.98
N TYR A 28 -8.30 8.59 6.09
CA TYR A 28 -7.34 7.75 6.80
C TYR A 28 -7.67 6.27 6.71
N LEU A 29 -6.63 5.45 6.52
CA LEU A 29 -6.70 3.98 6.53
C LEU A 29 -5.88 3.46 7.70
N PRO A 30 -6.51 3.16 8.87
CA PRO A 30 -5.82 2.78 10.09
C PRO A 30 -5.33 1.33 10.04
N ILE A 31 -4.06 1.08 10.38
CA ILE A 31 -3.47 -0.27 10.34
C ILE A 31 -2.61 -0.63 11.55
N GLY A 32 -2.33 0.29 12.46
CA GLY A 32 -1.43 0.01 13.57
C GLY A 32 -1.39 1.13 14.60
N TYR A 33 -0.32 1.13 15.38
CA TYR A 33 -0.08 2.10 16.44
C TYR A 33 1.21 2.88 16.21
N GLU A 34 1.18 4.17 16.49
CA GLU A 34 2.39 4.98 16.59
C GLU A 34 3.18 4.56 17.86
N TYR A 35 4.44 4.21 17.67
CA TYR A 35 5.28 3.74 18.77
C TYR A 35 5.45 4.82 19.87
N ALA A 36 5.68 6.07 19.48
CA ALA A 36 5.98 7.15 20.39
C ALA A 36 4.78 7.63 21.23
N THR A 37 3.58 7.61 20.66
CA THR A 37 2.38 8.18 21.26
C THR A 37 1.34 7.16 21.68
N ALA A 38 1.51 5.92 21.24
CA ALA A 38 0.49 4.87 21.30
C ALA A 38 -0.84 5.24 20.59
N GLY A 39 -0.83 6.30 19.79
CA GLY A 39 -1.95 6.68 18.92
C GLY A 39 -2.12 5.71 17.74
N ILE A 40 -3.17 5.91 16.96
CA ILE A 40 -3.42 5.08 15.77
C ILE A 40 -2.55 5.55 14.62
N TYR A 41 -1.79 4.62 14.03
CA TYR A 41 -1.12 4.83 12.76
C TYR A 41 -2.06 4.53 11.60
N SER A 42 -2.17 5.48 10.68
CA SER A 42 -3.00 5.39 9.48
C SER A 42 -2.22 5.84 8.24
N LEU A 43 -2.50 5.21 7.10
CA LEU A 43 -2.13 5.79 5.83
C LEU A 43 -3.00 7.02 5.59
N ASP A 44 -2.39 8.11 5.11
CA ASP A 44 -3.12 9.29 4.66
C ASP A 44 -3.46 9.15 3.17
N LEU A 45 -4.69 8.79 2.87
CA LEU A 45 -5.17 8.54 1.50
C LEU A 45 -5.13 9.78 0.61
N ARG A 46 -5.04 10.98 1.21
CA ARG A 46 -4.83 12.24 0.46
C ARG A 46 -3.46 12.27 -0.22
N HIS A 47 -2.48 11.59 0.36
CA HIS A 47 -1.08 11.61 -0.07
C HIS A 47 -0.55 10.23 -0.49
N THR A 48 -1.34 9.16 -0.37
CA THR A 48 -0.96 7.79 -0.73
C THR A 48 -1.51 7.41 -2.10
N PHE A 49 -0.67 6.80 -2.94
CA PHE A 49 -1.10 6.20 -4.20
C PHE A 49 -0.55 4.77 -4.35
N CYS A 50 0.77 4.59 -4.38
CA CYS A 50 1.44 3.30 -4.39
C CYS A 50 2.21 3.12 -3.08
N TYR A 51 1.73 2.25 -2.22
CA TYR A 51 2.29 1.98 -0.90
C TYR A 51 3.11 0.69 -0.92
N VAL A 52 4.38 0.78 -0.55
CA VAL A 52 5.30 -0.37 -0.57
C VAL A 52 5.49 -0.92 0.83
N VAL A 53 5.15 -2.19 1.03
CA VAL A 53 5.45 -2.95 2.25
C VAL A 53 6.74 -3.73 2.00
N SER A 54 7.86 -3.15 2.39
CA SER A 54 9.20 -3.67 2.10
C SER A 54 9.79 -4.41 3.30
N GLY A 55 10.59 -5.43 3.04
CA GLY A 55 11.33 -6.18 4.05
C GLY A 55 11.85 -7.49 3.48
N ARG A 56 12.64 -8.20 4.30
CA ARG A 56 13.14 -9.53 3.97
C ARG A 56 12.05 -10.60 4.07
N ALA A 57 12.38 -11.80 3.67
CA ALA A 57 11.51 -12.95 3.90
C ALA A 57 11.14 -13.05 5.40
N ARG A 58 9.88 -13.37 5.67
CA ARG A 58 9.34 -13.53 7.05
C ARG A 58 9.36 -12.27 7.91
N SER A 59 9.45 -11.09 7.33
CA SER A 59 9.45 -9.83 8.07
C SER A 59 8.05 -9.33 8.50
N GLY A 60 6.98 -10.00 8.08
CA GLY A 60 5.61 -9.58 8.39
C GLY A 60 4.89 -8.85 7.25
N LYS A 61 5.42 -8.87 6.03
CA LYS A 61 4.81 -8.21 4.85
C LYS A 61 3.38 -8.70 4.59
N THR A 62 3.17 -10.01 4.58
CA THR A 62 1.84 -10.60 4.37
C THR A 62 0.84 -10.17 5.45
N ASN A 63 1.28 -10.15 6.73
CA ASN A 63 0.44 -9.66 7.81
C ASN A 63 0.05 -8.19 7.60
N THR A 64 0.97 -7.36 7.16
CA THR A 64 0.71 -5.94 6.88
C THR A 64 -0.27 -5.77 5.72
N LEU A 65 -0.16 -6.56 4.65
CA LEU A 65 -1.16 -6.55 3.58
C LEU A 65 -2.55 -6.96 4.09
N LYS A 66 -2.63 -7.97 4.97
CA LYS A 66 -3.89 -8.38 5.59
C LYS A 66 -4.50 -7.27 6.46
N LEU A 67 -3.69 -6.51 7.18
CA LEU A 67 -4.16 -5.34 7.94
C LEU A 67 -4.74 -4.26 7.01
N LEU A 68 -4.06 -3.97 5.91
CA LEU A 68 -4.57 -3.04 4.89
C LEU A 68 -5.90 -3.53 4.30
N MET A 69 -6.01 -4.81 4.00
CA MET A 69 -7.25 -5.42 3.49
C MET A 69 -8.39 -5.31 4.50
N ARG A 70 -8.14 -5.58 5.77
CA ARG A 70 -9.14 -5.48 6.85
C ARG A 70 -9.58 -4.04 7.08
N ALA A 71 -8.65 -3.10 7.06
CA ALA A 71 -8.97 -1.68 7.17
C ALA A 71 -9.81 -1.20 5.98
N ALA A 72 -9.46 -1.60 4.76
CA ALA A 72 -10.24 -1.31 3.55
C ALA A 72 -11.65 -1.90 3.62
N TYR A 73 -11.78 -3.15 4.06
CA TYR A 73 -13.06 -3.81 4.27
C TYR A 73 -13.93 -3.05 5.29
N ALA A 74 -13.35 -2.68 6.44
CA ALA A 74 -14.03 -1.91 7.48
C ALA A 74 -14.50 -0.53 6.99
N LYS A 75 -13.76 0.08 6.05
CA LYS A 75 -14.15 1.33 5.38
C LYS A 75 -15.09 1.13 4.19
N LYS A 76 -15.51 -0.10 3.91
CA LYS A 76 -16.35 -0.44 2.75
C LYS A 76 -15.72 -0.05 1.41
N MET A 77 -14.41 -0.12 1.32
CA MET A 77 -13.69 0.05 0.07
C MET A 77 -13.87 -1.19 -0.82
N ARG A 78 -13.93 -1.00 -2.13
CA ARG A 78 -13.73 -2.10 -3.06
C ARG A 78 -12.32 -2.65 -2.85
N LEU A 79 -12.19 -3.98 -2.79
CA LEU A 79 -10.93 -4.66 -2.52
C LEU A 79 -10.65 -5.70 -3.60
N SER A 80 -9.52 -5.56 -4.27
CA SER A 80 -9.04 -6.50 -5.28
C SER A 80 -7.60 -6.91 -4.96
N VAL A 81 -7.29 -8.17 -5.16
CA VAL A 81 -5.98 -8.75 -4.83
C VAL A 81 -5.38 -9.41 -6.07
N LEU A 82 -4.17 -8.96 -6.43
CA LEU A 82 -3.34 -9.58 -7.46
C LEU A 82 -2.32 -10.47 -6.78
N GLU A 83 -2.48 -11.79 -6.89
CA GLU A 83 -1.59 -12.79 -6.29
C GLU A 83 -1.06 -13.76 -7.35
N PRO A 84 -0.08 -13.31 -8.16
CA PRO A 84 0.47 -14.10 -9.26
C PRO A 84 1.33 -15.27 -8.81
N LYS A 85 1.70 -15.29 -7.52
CA LYS A 85 2.55 -16.32 -6.92
C LYS A 85 2.05 -16.66 -5.53
N GLY A 86 1.86 -17.95 -5.26
CA GLY A 86 1.42 -18.42 -3.95
C GLY A 86 -0.07 -18.24 -3.69
N VAL A 87 -0.45 -18.49 -2.44
CA VAL A 87 -1.85 -18.47 -1.97
C VAL A 87 -1.99 -17.84 -0.58
N ASP A 88 -1.03 -17.01 -0.18
CA ASP A 88 -0.95 -16.46 1.17
C ASP A 88 -2.12 -15.55 1.54
N LEU A 89 -2.75 -14.91 0.54
CA LEU A 89 -3.89 -14.02 0.71
C LEU A 89 -5.23 -14.65 0.37
N GLN A 90 -5.26 -15.88 -0.15
CA GLN A 90 -6.49 -16.54 -0.58
C GLN A 90 -7.52 -16.63 0.55
N GLY A 91 -7.12 -17.14 1.72
CA GLY A 91 -8.03 -17.25 2.86
C GLY A 91 -8.58 -15.91 3.35
N GLU A 92 -7.76 -14.87 3.30
CA GLU A 92 -8.19 -13.51 3.65
C GLU A 92 -9.19 -12.95 2.62
N CYS A 93 -8.96 -13.19 1.33
CA CYS A 93 -9.89 -12.82 0.27
C CYS A 93 -11.25 -13.50 0.43
N GLU A 94 -11.25 -14.80 0.72
CA GLU A 94 -12.48 -15.56 0.97
C GLU A 94 -13.25 -15.00 2.19
N GLN A 95 -12.54 -14.69 3.26
CA GLN A 95 -13.15 -14.15 4.49
C GLN A 95 -13.73 -12.74 4.28
N LEU A 96 -13.07 -11.90 3.50
CA LEU A 96 -13.48 -10.51 3.27
C LEU A 96 -14.35 -10.31 2.02
N GLY A 97 -14.56 -11.37 1.22
CA GLY A 97 -15.27 -11.26 -0.05
C GLY A 97 -14.53 -10.40 -1.09
N ALA A 98 -13.20 -10.45 -1.07
CA ALA A 98 -12.36 -9.72 -2.02
C ALA A 98 -12.15 -10.52 -3.30
N ASP A 99 -12.13 -9.84 -4.44
CA ASP A 99 -11.75 -10.45 -5.72
C ASP A 99 -10.26 -10.79 -5.72
N ARG A 100 -9.92 -11.98 -6.17
CA ARG A 100 -8.54 -12.46 -6.25
C ARG A 100 -8.22 -12.92 -7.66
N PHE A 101 -7.11 -12.44 -8.20
CA PHE A 101 -6.64 -12.71 -9.55
C PHE A 101 -5.23 -13.30 -9.48
N SER A 102 -5.03 -14.48 -10.04
CA SER A 102 -3.78 -15.25 -9.91
C SER A 102 -3.14 -15.64 -11.24
N THR A 103 -3.91 -15.74 -12.31
CA THR A 103 -3.40 -16.07 -13.64
C THR A 103 -3.19 -14.82 -14.50
N LEU A 104 -2.38 -14.94 -15.54
CA LEU A 104 -2.17 -13.85 -16.48
C LEU A 104 -3.48 -13.41 -17.16
N GLU A 105 -4.32 -14.35 -17.54
CA GLU A 105 -5.63 -14.06 -18.15
C GLU A 105 -6.53 -13.26 -17.22
N GLU A 106 -6.63 -13.67 -15.95
CA GLU A 106 -7.39 -12.94 -14.92
C GLU A 106 -6.83 -11.54 -14.70
N LEU A 107 -5.49 -11.40 -14.64
CA LEU A 107 -4.83 -10.10 -14.51
C LEU A 107 -5.12 -9.19 -15.69
N VAL A 108 -5.07 -9.70 -16.91
CA VAL A 108 -5.37 -8.92 -18.13
C VAL A 108 -6.79 -8.37 -18.07
N ASN A 109 -7.77 -9.20 -17.75
CA ASN A 109 -9.16 -8.79 -17.64
C ASN A 109 -9.38 -7.75 -16.54
N PHE A 110 -8.74 -7.95 -15.38
CA PHE A 110 -8.78 -7.00 -14.27
C PHE A 110 -8.15 -5.64 -14.65
N ILE A 111 -7.00 -5.65 -15.32
CA ILE A 111 -6.31 -4.43 -15.74
C ILE A 111 -7.14 -3.63 -16.75
N TRP A 112 -7.88 -4.29 -17.63
CA TRP A 112 -8.82 -3.61 -18.52
C TRP A 112 -9.93 -2.89 -17.76
N GLU A 113 -10.53 -3.53 -16.77
CA GLU A 113 -11.54 -2.91 -15.91
C GLU A 113 -10.97 -1.75 -15.11
N LEU A 114 -9.84 -1.98 -14.45
CA LEU A 114 -9.12 -0.96 -13.68
C LEU A 114 -8.75 0.24 -14.55
N GLY A 115 -8.18 -0.01 -15.73
CA GLY A 115 -7.76 1.03 -16.67
C GLY A 115 -8.92 1.89 -17.14
N ARG A 116 -10.07 1.29 -17.43
CA ARG A 116 -11.28 2.03 -17.80
C ARG A 116 -11.76 2.93 -16.66
N THR A 117 -11.91 2.39 -15.46
CA THR A 117 -12.32 3.17 -14.28
C THR A 117 -11.35 4.30 -13.99
N PHE A 118 -10.05 4.00 -14.10
CA PHE A 118 -9.01 5.02 -13.89
C PHE A 118 -9.10 6.15 -14.93
N GLN A 119 -9.28 5.82 -16.21
CA GLN A 119 -9.42 6.81 -17.28
C GLN A 119 -10.65 7.71 -17.08
N GLU A 120 -11.80 7.13 -16.70
CA GLU A 120 -13.01 7.88 -16.41
C GLU A 120 -12.78 8.88 -15.27
N ARG A 121 -12.16 8.45 -14.18
CA ARG A 121 -11.84 9.31 -13.04
C ARG A 121 -10.75 10.34 -13.38
N ASN A 122 -9.76 9.95 -14.17
CA ASN A 122 -8.73 10.88 -14.62
C ASN A 122 -9.30 12.02 -15.49
N ALA A 123 -10.28 11.74 -16.33
CA ALA A 123 -10.97 12.77 -17.09
C ALA A 123 -11.64 13.82 -16.19
N VAL A 124 -12.28 13.38 -15.11
CA VAL A 124 -12.87 14.28 -14.09
C VAL A 124 -11.78 15.10 -13.39
N LYS A 125 -10.68 14.45 -12.99
CA LYS A 125 -9.54 15.14 -12.37
C LYS A 125 -8.93 16.19 -13.30
N MET A 126 -8.68 15.84 -14.55
CA MET A 126 -8.09 16.78 -15.52
C MET A 126 -8.98 17.96 -15.83
N SER A 127 -10.31 17.78 -15.83
CA SER A 127 -11.25 18.90 -15.93
C SER A 127 -11.12 19.84 -14.73
N MET A 128 -11.04 19.30 -13.51
CA MET A 128 -10.82 20.12 -12.31
C MET A 128 -9.50 20.88 -12.34
N VAL A 129 -8.42 20.21 -12.81
CA VAL A 129 -7.10 20.85 -12.98
C VAL A 129 -7.18 22.00 -13.98
N ALA A 130 -7.85 21.80 -15.13
CA ALA A 130 -8.03 22.84 -16.14
C ALA A 130 -8.83 24.04 -15.60
N ASP A 131 -9.77 23.79 -14.69
CA ASP A 131 -10.57 24.84 -14.02
C ASP A 131 -9.85 25.47 -12.81
N GLY A 132 -8.61 25.10 -12.54
CA GLY A 132 -7.79 25.63 -11.43
C GLY A 132 -8.26 25.21 -10.05
N VAL A 133 -8.94 24.08 -9.92
CA VAL A 133 -9.42 23.56 -8.63
C VAL A 133 -8.22 23.08 -7.79
N GLU A 134 -8.14 23.55 -6.57
CA GLU A 134 -7.10 23.16 -5.62
C GLU A 134 -7.15 21.66 -5.28
N GLU A 135 -5.99 21.05 -4.99
CA GLU A 135 -5.88 19.60 -4.76
C GLU A 135 -6.75 19.06 -3.64
N ASP A 136 -6.95 19.83 -2.56
CA ASP A 136 -7.84 19.41 -1.46
C ASP A 136 -9.29 19.30 -1.91
N ALA A 137 -9.75 20.24 -2.75
CA ALA A 137 -11.09 20.19 -3.34
C ALA A 137 -11.20 19.08 -4.39
N GLN A 138 -10.12 18.78 -5.12
CA GLN A 138 -10.05 17.61 -6.01
C GLN A 138 -10.20 16.30 -5.20
N PHE A 139 -9.49 16.19 -4.09
CA PHE A 139 -9.60 15.02 -3.20
C PHE A 139 -11.02 14.86 -2.67
N GLU A 140 -11.64 15.90 -2.16
CA GLU A 140 -13.02 15.87 -1.66
C GLU A 140 -14.02 15.46 -2.76
N ARG A 141 -13.85 15.94 -3.98
CA ARG A 141 -14.70 15.54 -5.10
C ARG A 141 -14.49 14.08 -5.46
N MET A 142 -13.25 13.63 -5.56
CA MET A 142 -12.93 12.24 -5.93
C MET A 142 -13.29 11.25 -4.83
N SER A 143 -13.33 11.65 -3.57
CA SER A 143 -13.73 10.79 -2.46
C SER A 143 -15.20 10.36 -2.51
N ARG A 144 -16.01 10.96 -3.39
CA ARG A 144 -17.39 10.52 -3.65
C ARG A 144 -17.47 9.30 -4.57
N GLU A 145 -16.41 9.01 -5.32
CA GLU A 145 -16.32 7.79 -6.08
C GLU A 145 -16.13 6.59 -5.13
N GLN A 146 -16.47 5.38 -5.58
CA GLN A 146 -16.22 4.17 -4.80
C GLN A 146 -14.72 4.01 -4.52
N PRO A 147 -14.27 4.08 -3.27
CA PRO A 147 -12.87 3.88 -2.96
C PRO A 147 -12.44 2.44 -3.29
N TRP A 148 -11.24 2.31 -3.85
CA TRP A 148 -10.73 1.03 -4.33
C TRP A 148 -9.29 0.81 -3.88
N LEU A 149 -9.06 -0.27 -3.11
CA LEU A 149 -7.72 -0.74 -2.77
C LEU A 149 -7.38 -1.95 -3.63
N VAL A 150 -6.27 -1.86 -4.34
CA VAL A 150 -5.68 -2.96 -5.11
C VAL A 150 -4.42 -3.42 -4.38
N VAL A 151 -4.43 -4.65 -3.90
CA VAL A 151 -3.31 -5.27 -3.18
C VAL A 151 -2.55 -6.19 -4.12
N ILE A 152 -1.24 -6.01 -4.18
CA ILE A 152 -0.31 -6.86 -4.94
C ILE A 152 0.49 -7.67 -3.93
N SER A 153 0.29 -8.99 -3.92
CA SER A 153 0.89 -9.88 -2.91
C SER A 153 2.41 -9.95 -2.96
N ASP A 154 2.97 -9.80 -4.16
CA ASP A 154 4.41 -9.87 -4.44
C ASP A 154 4.73 -8.98 -5.64
N LEU A 155 5.34 -7.83 -5.38
CA LEU A 155 5.66 -6.86 -6.44
C LEU A 155 6.63 -7.41 -7.47
N THR A 156 7.65 -8.16 -7.04
CA THR A 156 8.61 -8.79 -7.96
C THR A 156 7.92 -9.78 -8.88
N ALA A 157 7.09 -10.65 -8.35
CA ALA A 157 6.34 -11.62 -9.15
C ALA A 157 5.37 -10.94 -10.11
N PHE A 158 4.68 -9.88 -9.69
CA PHE A 158 3.80 -9.08 -10.54
C PHE A 158 4.55 -8.41 -11.69
N VAL A 159 5.67 -7.74 -11.42
CA VAL A 159 6.50 -7.08 -12.43
C VAL A 159 7.03 -8.11 -13.43
N ASN A 160 7.52 -9.25 -12.96
CA ASN A 160 8.05 -10.31 -13.82
C ASN A 160 6.96 -10.92 -14.70
N LEU A 161 5.76 -11.14 -14.17
CA LEU A 161 4.63 -11.65 -14.95
C LEU A 161 4.17 -10.64 -16.01
N ALA A 162 4.03 -9.37 -15.64
CA ALA A 162 3.59 -8.29 -16.52
C ALA A 162 4.62 -7.95 -17.63
N THR A 163 5.84 -8.43 -17.50
CA THR A 163 6.94 -8.22 -18.46
C THR A 163 7.54 -9.54 -18.96
N SER A 164 6.80 -10.66 -18.85
CA SER A 164 7.30 -12.00 -19.15
C SER A 164 7.64 -12.24 -20.63
N ASP A 165 6.93 -11.58 -21.51
CA ASP A 165 7.19 -11.57 -22.97
C ASP A 165 6.85 -10.20 -23.56
N GLU A 166 7.20 -9.99 -24.81
CA GLU A 166 7.01 -8.69 -25.48
C GLU A 166 5.54 -8.27 -25.57
N ALA A 167 4.63 -9.20 -25.88
CA ALA A 167 3.21 -8.88 -26.00
C ALA A 167 2.62 -8.49 -24.65
N THR A 168 2.92 -9.23 -23.58
CA THR A 168 2.51 -8.94 -22.22
C THR A 168 3.09 -7.62 -21.73
N ARG A 169 4.37 -7.37 -22.00
CA ARG A 169 5.05 -6.12 -21.65
C ARG A 169 4.40 -4.92 -22.32
N MET A 170 4.06 -5.02 -23.60
CA MET A 170 3.45 -3.92 -24.35
C MET A 170 1.99 -3.66 -23.95
N ASN A 171 1.25 -4.67 -23.54
CA ASN A 171 -0.16 -4.54 -23.16
C ASN A 171 -0.30 -4.28 -21.64
N VAL A 172 0.07 -5.25 -20.82
CA VAL A 172 -0.12 -5.20 -19.36
C VAL A 172 0.91 -4.29 -18.71
N GLY A 173 2.19 -4.53 -18.97
CA GLY A 173 3.30 -3.80 -18.35
C GLY A 173 3.24 -2.31 -18.64
N LYS A 174 3.07 -1.93 -19.90
CA LYS A 174 2.98 -0.53 -20.31
C LYS A 174 1.73 0.17 -19.79
N SER A 175 0.59 -0.50 -19.80
CA SER A 175 -0.66 0.07 -19.29
C SER A 175 -0.55 0.37 -17.79
N MET A 176 -0.01 -0.56 -17.00
CA MET A 176 0.18 -0.36 -15.56
C MET A 176 1.27 0.69 -15.26
N THR A 177 2.36 0.71 -16.03
CA THR A 177 3.39 1.74 -15.91
C THR A 177 2.81 3.14 -16.12
N ASN A 178 2.01 3.31 -17.17
CA ASN A 178 1.35 4.58 -17.46
C ASN A 178 0.39 4.99 -16.33
N LEU A 179 -0.40 4.05 -15.83
CA LEU A 179 -1.32 4.30 -14.72
C LEU A 179 -0.58 4.76 -13.47
N PHE A 180 0.50 4.09 -13.08
CA PHE A 180 1.29 4.50 -11.92
C PHE A 180 1.98 5.85 -12.12
N ASN A 181 2.37 6.19 -13.34
CA ASN A 181 2.99 7.48 -13.66
C ASN A 181 2.00 8.65 -13.66
N VAL A 182 0.71 8.42 -13.95
CA VAL A 182 -0.32 9.47 -13.86
C VAL A 182 -0.50 9.95 -12.42
N GLY A 183 -0.35 9.06 -11.44
CA GLY A 183 -0.32 9.42 -10.03
C GLY A 183 -1.69 9.40 -9.35
N PHE A 184 -1.79 10.11 -8.24
CA PHE A 184 -2.85 10.05 -7.23
C PHE A 184 -4.07 10.94 -7.54
N LEU A 185 -5.05 10.97 -6.63
CA LEU A 185 -6.34 11.69 -6.71
C LEU A 185 -7.37 11.05 -7.66
N HIS A 186 -7.47 9.73 -7.62
CA HIS A 186 -8.51 8.96 -8.34
C HIS A 186 -9.36 8.11 -7.40
N ASN A 187 -9.15 8.21 -6.10
CA ASN A 187 -9.73 7.32 -5.07
C ASN A 187 -9.49 5.83 -5.37
N ILE A 188 -8.35 5.55 -5.96
CA ILE A 188 -7.81 4.22 -6.24
C ILE A 188 -6.40 4.18 -5.64
N TYR A 189 -6.13 3.14 -4.84
CA TYR A 189 -4.90 3.00 -4.08
C TYR A 189 -4.29 1.63 -4.32
N PHE A 190 -2.96 1.57 -4.30
CA PHE A 190 -2.20 0.34 -4.48
C PHE A 190 -1.33 0.09 -3.27
N ALA A 191 -1.26 -1.17 -2.84
CA ALA A 191 -0.31 -1.62 -1.83
C ALA A 191 0.34 -2.92 -2.29
N ALA A 192 1.66 -2.99 -2.24
CA ALA A 192 2.41 -4.16 -2.66
C ALA A 192 3.43 -4.59 -1.62
N ALA A 193 3.53 -5.90 -1.38
CA ALA A 193 4.66 -6.46 -0.64
C ALA A 193 5.88 -6.57 -1.56
N PHE A 194 7.03 -6.19 -1.05
CA PHE A 194 8.28 -6.23 -1.79
C PHE A 194 9.39 -6.86 -0.94
N ASN A 195 9.96 -7.95 -1.42
CA ASN A 195 11.15 -8.54 -0.82
C ASN A 195 12.38 -7.73 -1.25
N GLN A 196 13.00 -7.02 -0.31
CA GLN A 196 14.17 -6.18 -0.59
C GLN A 196 15.35 -6.93 -1.21
N ASP A 197 15.49 -8.23 -0.91
CA ASP A 197 16.57 -9.06 -1.45
C ASP A 197 16.39 -9.39 -2.94
N GLU A 198 15.18 -9.15 -3.49
CA GLU A 198 14.85 -9.36 -4.91
C GLU A 198 14.99 -8.09 -5.76
N ARG A 199 15.44 -6.98 -5.18
CA ARG A 199 15.55 -5.69 -5.88
C ARG A 199 16.33 -5.79 -7.19
N GLY A 200 17.39 -6.58 -7.24
CA GLY A 200 18.18 -6.81 -8.45
C GLY A 200 17.41 -7.43 -9.62
N GLN A 201 16.28 -8.10 -9.35
CA GLN A 201 15.44 -8.69 -10.40
C GLN A 201 14.53 -7.68 -11.11
N VAL A 202 14.23 -6.56 -10.47
CA VAL A 202 13.23 -5.59 -10.96
C VAL A 202 13.77 -4.18 -11.16
N MET A 203 14.90 -3.86 -10.55
CA MET A 203 15.55 -2.55 -10.68
C MET A 203 15.81 -2.22 -12.16
N GLY A 204 15.45 -1.01 -12.57
CA GLY A 204 15.55 -0.56 -13.96
C GLY A 204 14.40 -0.98 -14.88
N LYS A 205 13.45 -1.78 -14.39
CA LYS A 205 12.21 -2.05 -15.12
C LYS A 205 11.22 -0.90 -14.90
N ASP A 206 10.70 -0.33 -15.98
CA ASP A 206 9.82 0.84 -15.93
C ASP A 206 8.62 0.65 -15.01
N LEU A 207 8.02 -0.54 -15.00
CA LEU A 207 6.88 -0.86 -14.16
C LEU A 207 7.22 -0.81 -12.67
N TYR A 208 8.38 -1.35 -12.27
CA TYR A 208 8.86 -1.28 -10.90
C TYR A 208 9.17 0.16 -10.50
N GLU A 209 9.93 0.87 -11.33
CA GLU A 209 10.33 2.25 -11.04
C GLU A 209 9.13 3.18 -10.91
N ALA A 210 8.10 2.99 -11.75
CA ALA A 210 6.85 3.75 -11.66
C ALA A 210 6.09 3.48 -10.35
N PHE A 211 6.06 2.22 -9.88
CA PHE A 211 5.39 1.86 -8.64
C PHE A 211 6.07 2.48 -7.41
N VAL A 212 7.39 2.45 -7.35
CA VAL A 212 8.16 2.90 -6.18
C VAL A 212 8.61 4.36 -6.23
N LYS A 213 8.24 5.11 -7.27
CA LYS A 213 8.76 6.47 -7.52
C LYS A 213 8.59 7.44 -6.36
N ASP A 214 7.47 7.36 -5.65
CA ASP A 214 7.16 8.25 -4.53
C ASP A 214 7.78 7.78 -3.20
N ARG A 215 8.36 6.59 -3.17
CA ARG A 215 9.00 5.97 -2.00
C ARG A 215 8.12 6.06 -0.75
N ASP A 216 6.83 5.82 -0.94
CA ASP A 216 5.84 5.78 0.12
C ASP A 216 5.64 4.34 0.59
N GLY A 217 5.67 4.13 1.89
CA GLY A 217 5.48 2.79 2.42
C GLY A 217 6.04 2.59 3.82
N ILE A 218 6.36 1.34 4.11
CA ILE A 218 6.85 0.89 5.40
C ILE A 218 7.94 -0.17 5.22
N HIS A 219 9.00 -0.08 6.01
CA HIS A 219 10.06 -1.07 6.08
C HIS A 219 9.88 -1.97 7.31
N LEU A 220 9.92 -3.28 7.12
CA LEU A 220 9.69 -4.29 8.14
C LEU A 220 10.91 -5.15 8.39
N GLY A 221 11.26 -5.33 9.66
CA GLY A 221 12.33 -6.21 10.10
C GLY A 221 13.71 -5.80 9.61
N GLY A 222 14.73 -6.56 9.99
CA GLY A 222 16.11 -6.24 9.65
C GLY A 222 16.54 -4.89 10.18
N ASN A 223 17.63 -4.35 9.62
CA ASN A 223 18.04 -2.98 9.91
C ASN A 223 17.81 -2.07 8.68
N ALA A 224 17.47 -0.83 8.94
CA ALA A 224 17.16 0.15 7.89
C ALA A 224 18.37 0.46 7.00
N ALA A 225 19.60 0.30 7.52
CA ALA A 225 20.83 0.55 6.77
C ALA A 225 21.07 -0.45 5.63
N ASN A 226 20.46 -1.62 5.68
CA ASN A 226 20.65 -2.68 4.67
C ASN A 226 19.63 -2.66 3.53
N GLN A 227 18.72 -1.70 3.52
CA GLN A 227 17.75 -1.53 2.44
C GLN A 227 18.06 -0.26 1.62
N GLN A 228 17.61 -0.20 0.39
CA GLN A 228 17.92 0.88 -0.55
C GLN A 228 16.67 1.56 -1.13
N LEU A 229 15.49 1.18 -0.65
CA LEU A 229 14.24 1.74 -1.17
C LEU A 229 13.88 3.06 -0.47
N PHE A 230 13.99 3.09 0.86
CA PHE A 230 13.62 4.24 1.68
C PHE A 230 14.84 4.96 2.23
N GLU A 231 14.71 6.27 2.38
CA GLU A 231 15.67 7.11 3.08
C GLU A 231 15.08 7.53 4.43
N PHE A 232 15.80 7.22 5.52
CA PHE A 232 15.38 7.57 6.87
C PHE A 232 16.15 8.81 7.36
N ALA A 233 15.95 9.93 6.68
CA ALA A 233 16.56 11.20 7.06
C ALA A 233 16.20 11.56 8.52
N GLY A 234 17.18 12.02 9.29
CA GLY A 234 17.02 12.34 10.70
C GLY A 234 17.15 11.14 11.66
N MET A 235 17.19 9.92 11.16
CA MET A 235 17.47 8.74 11.97
C MET A 235 18.99 8.55 12.12
N PRO A 236 19.54 8.51 13.35
CA PRO A 236 20.97 8.24 13.55
C PRO A 236 21.39 6.89 12.96
N PHE A 237 22.59 6.84 12.37
CA PHE A 237 23.11 5.60 11.76
C PHE A 237 23.14 4.42 12.74
N SER A 238 23.45 4.69 14.02
CA SER A 238 23.42 3.69 15.09
C SER A 238 22.04 3.03 15.24
N GLN A 239 20.95 3.78 15.03
CA GLN A 239 19.58 3.25 15.04
C GLN A 239 19.26 2.53 13.73
N GLN A 240 19.69 3.07 12.58
CA GLN A 240 19.49 2.43 11.29
C GLN A 240 20.18 1.06 11.19
N SER A 241 21.29 0.88 11.92
CA SER A 241 22.07 -0.37 11.94
C SER A 241 21.53 -1.43 12.90
N GLN A 242 20.54 -1.09 13.73
CA GLN A 242 19.93 -2.04 14.67
C GLN A 242 18.72 -2.72 14.03
N PRO A 243 18.56 -4.04 14.18
CA PRO A 243 17.39 -4.75 13.71
C PRO A 243 16.16 -4.37 14.55
N GLU A 244 15.05 -4.13 13.88
CA GLU A 244 13.76 -3.93 14.54
C GLU A 244 13.15 -5.26 14.98
N LYS A 245 12.37 -5.19 16.06
CA LYS A 245 11.63 -6.35 16.58
C LYS A 245 10.51 -6.76 15.61
N PRO A 246 10.10 -8.03 15.61
CA PRO A 246 8.91 -8.46 14.87
C PRO A 246 7.68 -7.60 15.22
N GLY A 247 6.91 -7.23 14.21
CA GLY A 247 5.74 -6.36 14.37
C GLY A 247 6.05 -4.87 14.43
N VAL A 248 7.31 -4.47 14.37
CA VAL A 248 7.71 -3.06 14.29
C VAL A 248 8.04 -2.70 12.85
N GLY A 249 7.47 -1.60 12.37
CA GLY A 249 7.74 -1.04 11.06
C GLY A 249 8.31 0.37 11.16
N LEU A 250 9.10 0.74 10.15
CA LEU A 250 9.65 2.08 9.99
C LEU A 250 9.01 2.76 8.79
N VAL A 251 8.42 3.92 9.02
CA VAL A 251 7.82 4.77 7.98
C VAL A 251 8.80 5.89 7.67
N PRO A 252 9.20 6.08 6.39
CA PRO A 252 10.14 7.12 6.02
C PRO A 252 9.55 8.51 6.23
N PRO A 253 10.40 9.55 6.39
CA PRO A 253 9.97 10.94 6.43
C PRO A 253 9.21 11.30 5.14
N ARG A 254 8.15 12.09 5.28
CA ARG A 254 7.36 12.57 4.15
C ARG A 254 6.67 13.89 4.46
N ASP A 255 6.63 14.80 3.49
CA ASP A 255 5.86 16.06 3.54
C ASP A 255 6.11 16.89 4.81
N GLY A 256 7.38 16.95 5.26
CA GLY A 256 7.78 17.65 6.48
C GLY A 256 7.62 16.87 7.78
N GLU A 257 6.96 15.70 7.73
CA GLU A 257 6.88 14.81 8.87
C GLU A 257 8.15 13.96 9.02
N PRO A 258 8.66 13.77 10.25
CA PRO A 258 9.83 12.93 10.50
C PRO A 258 9.54 11.46 10.25
N TYR A 259 10.59 10.62 10.22
CA TYR A 259 10.41 9.17 10.22
C TYR A 259 9.61 8.74 11.46
N ARG A 260 8.83 7.68 11.31
CA ARG A 260 8.00 7.15 12.39
C ARG A 260 8.27 5.66 12.58
N LYS A 261 8.24 5.25 13.84
CA LYS A 261 8.23 3.85 14.23
C LYS A 261 6.80 3.47 14.58
N VAL A 262 6.32 2.36 14.03
CA VAL A 262 4.95 1.90 14.23
C VAL A 262 4.92 0.44 14.70
N ILE A 263 3.89 0.08 15.44
CA ILE A 263 3.62 -1.28 15.86
C ILE A 263 2.42 -1.80 15.06
N LEU A 264 2.63 -2.89 14.36
CA LEU A 264 1.61 -3.54 13.56
C LEU A 264 1.00 -4.69 14.34
N PRO A 265 -0.33 -4.70 14.57
CA PRO A 265 -0.99 -5.81 15.21
C PRO A 265 -0.98 -7.07 14.33
N LEU A 266 -1.24 -8.22 14.92
CA LEU A 266 -1.55 -9.41 14.15
C LEU A 266 -2.91 -9.27 13.49
N ALA A 267 -3.00 -9.57 12.20
CA ALA A 267 -4.25 -9.53 11.46
C ALA A 267 -5.27 -10.57 11.96
N LYS A 268 -4.79 -11.71 12.47
CA LYS A 268 -5.66 -12.68 13.14
C LYS A 268 -6.08 -12.13 14.51
N GLY A 269 -7.40 -11.99 14.67
CA GLY A 269 -8.04 -11.51 15.89
C GLY A 269 -8.21 -12.55 16.97
#